data_8833ea00bc2a412820ca56c994e517d4
#
_entry.id   8833ea00bc2a412820ca56c994e517d4
#
_cell.length_a   1.000
_cell.length_b   1.000
_cell.length_c   1.000
_cell.angle_alpha   90.00
_cell.angle_beta   90.00
_cell.angle_gamma   90.00
#
_symmetry.space_group_name_H-M   'P 1'
#
loop_
_entity.id
_entity.type
_entity.pdbx_description
1 polymer ?
#
loop_
_entity_poly.entity_id
_entity_poly.type
_entity_poly.pdbx_seq_one_letter_code
_entity_poly.pdbx_strand_id
1 'polypeptide(L)'
;SHRRAQAMKSVADLKSLKMGVSSLGSATHWVAQHWMRQSGVSPEAVQFVELGGSTSAVMEAMKMGSIDSLCYVDPIVHYLEQKGELRILADTRTLSSSQRMFGGVMVSACLFAKDDFLKKRAEAVQTLTSGILKALNWLKTAGPSDILKMIPSNYWMGDRALYLSALEKVRDSYSIDGSFSRDALETAWRARASRVTTVRANWTALEQSYTNEFVKAVKKRNAA
;
A
#
# COMPACT_ATOMS: atom_id res chain seq x y z
N SER A 1 16.19 -14.17 12.71
CA SER A 1 16.98 -13.82 13.91
C SER A 1 17.71 -12.51 13.68
N HIS A 2 17.86 -11.69 14.69
CA HIS A 2 18.50 -10.37 14.65
C HIS A 2 19.90 -10.40 13.96
N ARG A 3 20.66 -11.45 14.13
CA ARG A 3 21.97 -11.63 13.46
C ARG A 3 21.85 -11.79 11.93
N ARG A 4 20.80 -12.45 11.42
CA ARG A 4 20.58 -12.60 9.97
C ARG A 4 20.13 -11.27 9.33
N ALA A 5 19.28 -10.49 10.01
CA ALA A 5 18.84 -9.20 9.53
C ALA A 5 19.99 -8.20 9.36
N GLN A 6 20.99 -8.23 10.25
CA GLN A 6 22.18 -7.38 10.15
C GLN A 6 23.12 -7.80 9.00
N ALA A 7 23.10 -9.06 8.59
CA ALA A 7 23.94 -9.58 7.51
C ALA A 7 23.38 -9.28 6.10
N MET A 8 22.07 -9.08 5.96
CA MET A 8 21.45 -8.83 4.65
C MET A 8 21.75 -7.41 4.17
N LYS A 9 22.43 -7.28 3.04
CA LYS A 9 22.81 -6.00 2.43
C LYS A 9 22.07 -5.73 1.13
N SER A 10 21.54 -6.76 0.49
CA SER A 10 20.92 -6.67 -0.84
C SER A 10 19.73 -7.64 -0.96
N VAL A 11 18.96 -7.47 -2.03
CA VAL A 11 17.86 -8.39 -2.37
C VAL A 11 18.37 -9.81 -2.69
N ALA A 12 19.61 -9.96 -3.15
CA ALA A 12 20.21 -11.26 -3.44
C ALA A 12 20.31 -12.14 -2.19
N ASP A 13 20.43 -11.53 -1.01
CA ASP A 13 20.53 -12.23 0.27
C ASP A 13 19.20 -12.85 0.72
N LEU A 14 18.08 -12.54 0.02
CA LEU A 14 16.77 -13.13 0.27
C LEU A 14 16.61 -14.55 -0.29
N LYS A 15 17.53 -15.01 -1.15
CA LYS A 15 17.46 -16.37 -1.72
C LYS A 15 17.40 -17.43 -0.62
N SER A 16 16.48 -18.37 -0.78
CA SER A 16 16.21 -19.46 0.17
C SER A 16 15.66 -19.02 1.53
N LEU A 17 15.27 -17.75 1.69
CA LEU A 17 14.68 -17.23 2.91
C LEU A 17 13.15 -17.26 2.85
N LYS A 18 12.53 -17.15 4.03
CA LYS A 18 11.09 -17.05 4.19
C LYS A 18 10.67 -15.57 4.28
N MET A 19 9.79 -15.15 3.38
CA MET A 19 9.25 -13.78 3.37
C MET A 19 7.77 -13.77 3.75
N GLY A 20 7.46 -13.09 4.84
CA GLY A 20 6.08 -12.85 5.27
C GLY A 20 5.38 -11.84 4.37
N VAL A 21 4.14 -12.15 3.99
CA VAL A 21 3.23 -11.27 3.25
C VAL A 21 1.82 -11.37 3.85
N SER A 22 0.91 -10.45 3.57
CA SER A 22 -0.45 -10.52 4.11
C SER A 22 -1.21 -11.75 3.60
N SER A 23 -1.14 -12.02 2.29
CA SER A 23 -1.61 -13.26 1.67
C SER A 23 -0.98 -13.45 0.30
N LEU A 24 -0.97 -14.68 -0.19
CA LEU A 24 -0.52 -14.98 -1.56
C LEU A 24 -1.48 -14.31 -2.56
N GLY A 25 -0.92 -13.63 -3.56
CA GLY A 25 -1.71 -12.85 -4.53
C GLY A 25 -2.09 -11.43 -4.06
N SER A 26 -1.87 -11.08 -2.79
CA SER A 26 -2.13 -9.74 -2.27
C SER A 26 -1.20 -8.66 -2.84
N ALA A 27 -1.48 -7.39 -2.51
CA ALA A 27 -0.62 -6.26 -2.85
C ALA A 27 0.79 -6.42 -2.27
N THR A 28 0.93 -6.86 -1.01
CA THR A 28 2.23 -7.07 -0.37
C THR A 28 3.04 -8.15 -1.08
N HIS A 29 2.42 -9.27 -1.44
CA HIS A 29 3.04 -10.32 -2.22
C HIS A 29 3.49 -9.83 -3.61
N TRP A 30 2.62 -9.08 -4.28
CA TRP A 30 2.93 -8.53 -5.60
C TRP A 30 4.08 -7.52 -5.56
N VAL A 31 4.08 -6.59 -4.61
CA VAL A 31 5.16 -5.59 -4.45
C VAL A 31 6.50 -6.25 -4.19
N ALA A 32 6.53 -7.26 -3.30
CA ALA A 32 7.75 -8.03 -3.04
C ALA A 32 8.31 -8.68 -4.32
N GLN A 33 7.46 -9.36 -5.07
CA GLN A 33 7.86 -10.01 -6.33
C GLN A 33 8.29 -8.99 -7.40
N HIS A 34 7.64 -7.84 -7.48
CA HIS A 34 7.99 -6.77 -8.42
C HIS A 34 9.41 -6.24 -8.12
N TRP A 35 9.67 -5.90 -6.87
CA TRP A 35 10.98 -5.43 -6.42
C TRP A 35 12.09 -6.46 -6.64
N MET A 36 11.84 -7.73 -6.33
CA MET A 36 12.80 -8.81 -6.54
C MET A 36 13.18 -8.93 -8.02
N ARG A 37 12.20 -8.93 -8.94
CA ARG A 37 12.47 -9.00 -10.37
C ARG A 37 13.27 -7.80 -10.89
N GLN A 38 12.92 -6.59 -10.45
CA GLN A 38 13.69 -5.39 -10.80
C GLN A 38 15.14 -5.46 -10.33
N SER A 39 15.36 -6.18 -9.24
CA SER A 39 16.69 -6.38 -8.64
C SER A 39 17.41 -7.63 -9.16
N GLY A 40 16.88 -8.29 -10.20
CA GLY A 40 17.49 -9.48 -10.83
C GLY A 40 17.36 -10.77 -10.00
N VAL A 41 16.45 -10.81 -9.03
CA VAL A 41 16.20 -12.02 -8.22
C VAL A 41 14.85 -12.63 -8.60
N SER A 42 14.87 -13.94 -8.89
CA SER A 42 13.63 -14.67 -9.15
C SER A 42 12.80 -14.77 -7.87
N PRO A 43 11.50 -14.43 -7.89
CA PRO A 43 10.61 -14.63 -6.74
C PRO A 43 10.48 -16.08 -6.29
N GLU A 44 10.70 -17.04 -7.19
CA GLU A 44 10.67 -18.48 -6.92
C GLU A 44 11.85 -18.93 -6.03
N ALA A 45 12.88 -18.08 -5.89
CA ALA A 45 14.00 -18.32 -4.99
C ALA A 45 13.68 -18.02 -3.51
N VAL A 46 12.47 -17.49 -3.21
CA VAL A 46 12.01 -17.10 -1.87
C VAL A 46 10.74 -17.87 -1.51
N GLN A 47 10.66 -18.38 -0.30
CA GLN A 47 9.44 -18.99 0.22
C GLN A 47 8.54 -17.90 0.81
N PHE A 48 7.38 -17.63 0.19
CA PHE A 48 6.39 -16.72 0.73
C PHE A 48 5.53 -17.39 1.80
N VAL A 49 5.30 -16.68 2.92
CA VAL A 49 4.50 -17.14 4.06
C VAL A 49 3.35 -16.17 4.29
N GLU A 50 2.12 -16.68 4.33
CA GLU A 50 0.94 -15.88 4.62
C GLU A 50 0.82 -15.60 6.12
N LEU A 51 0.66 -14.32 6.47
CA LEU A 51 0.55 -13.86 7.87
C LEU A 51 -0.84 -13.33 8.23
N GLY A 52 -1.72 -13.21 7.23
CA GLY A 52 -3.03 -12.58 7.40
C GLY A 52 -2.96 -11.07 7.61
N GLY A 53 -3.99 -10.50 8.21
CA GLY A 53 -4.09 -9.06 8.53
C GLY A 53 -3.78 -8.71 9.99
N SER A 54 -3.39 -9.70 10.81
CA SER A 54 -3.18 -9.51 12.24
C SER A 54 -1.77 -9.01 12.55
N THR A 55 -1.68 -7.88 13.23
CA THR A 55 -0.41 -7.33 13.74
C THR A 55 0.29 -8.31 14.68
N SER A 56 -0.46 -8.98 15.56
CA SER A 56 0.10 -9.96 16.50
C SER A 56 0.74 -11.15 15.78
N ALA A 57 0.11 -11.67 14.72
CA ALA A 57 0.66 -12.77 13.94
C ALA A 57 1.99 -12.39 13.27
N VAL A 58 2.10 -11.16 12.74
CA VAL A 58 3.36 -10.64 12.17
C VAL A 58 4.46 -10.54 13.22
N MET A 59 4.13 -9.97 14.38
CA MET A 59 5.08 -9.82 15.50
C MET A 59 5.58 -11.19 15.98
N GLU A 60 4.68 -12.14 16.14
CA GLU A 60 5.00 -13.50 16.58
C GLU A 60 5.89 -14.21 15.54
N ALA A 61 5.52 -14.16 14.26
CA ALA A 61 6.30 -14.78 13.18
C ALA A 61 7.74 -14.27 13.12
N MET A 62 7.93 -12.94 13.27
CA MET A 62 9.26 -12.33 13.35
C MET A 62 10.03 -12.79 14.59
N LYS A 63 9.39 -12.76 15.77
CA LYS A 63 10.00 -13.11 17.05
C LYS A 63 10.41 -14.58 17.11
N MET A 64 9.56 -15.47 16.62
CA MET A 64 9.83 -16.92 16.58
C MET A 64 10.78 -17.32 15.45
N GLY A 65 11.15 -16.40 14.54
CA GLY A 65 11.99 -16.72 13.39
C GLY A 65 11.29 -17.62 12.37
N SER A 66 9.96 -17.64 12.34
CA SER A 66 9.16 -18.34 11.33
C SER A 66 9.29 -17.71 9.95
N ILE A 67 9.69 -16.42 9.90
CA ILE A 67 10.05 -15.68 8.70
C ILE A 67 11.39 -14.97 8.92
N ASP A 68 12.12 -14.76 7.83
CA ASP A 68 13.42 -14.07 7.81
C ASP A 68 13.30 -12.63 7.33
N SER A 69 12.27 -12.33 6.53
CA SER A 69 11.99 -11.01 5.93
C SER A 69 10.49 -10.78 5.86
N LEU A 70 10.10 -9.52 5.62
CA LEU A 70 8.70 -9.09 5.63
C LEU A 70 8.46 -8.08 4.52
N CYS A 71 7.40 -8.28 3.74
CA CYS A 71 6.82 -7.22 2.90
C CYS A 71 5.40 -6.95 3.40
N TYR A 72 5.23 -5.81 4.06
CA TYR A 72 3.99 -5.52 4.77
C TYR A 72 3.72 -4.01 4.79
N VAL A 73 2.71 -3.58 5.54
CA VAL A 73 2.23 -2.18 5.62
C VAL A 73 2.42 -1.59 7.01
N ASP A 74 2.41 -0.26 7.12
CA ASP A 74 2.36 0.42 8.40
C ASP A 74 0.98 0.22 9.08
N PRO A 75 0.92 0.32 10.41
CA PRO A 75 1.97 0.78 11.32
C PRO A 75 2.99 -0.29 11.74
N ILE A 76 2.80 -1.59 11.40
CA ILE A 76 3.64 -2.67 11.91
C ILE A 76 5.10 -2.57 11.41
N VAL A 77 5.32 -2.18 10.15
CA VAL A 77 6.67 -2.01 9.60
C VAL A 77 7.41 -0.90 10.35
N HIS A 78 6.75 0.22 10.56
CA HIS A 78 7.30 1.34 11.32
C HIS A 78 7.61 0.95 12.77
N TYR A 79 6.70 0.20 13.42
CA TYR A 79 6.92 -0.31 14.78
C TYR A 79 8.19 -1.16 14.89
N LEU A 80 8.35 -2.15 14.02
CA LEU A 80 9.50 -3.05 14.02
C LEU A 80 10.81 -2.30 13.67
N GLU A 81 10.74 -1.31 12.78
CA GLU A 81 11.85 -0.44 12.43
C GLU A 81 12.32 0.38 13.65
N GLN A 82 11.40 1.02 14.36
CA GLN A 82 11.70 1.83 15.56
C GLN A 82 12.24 1.00 16.72
N LYS A 83 11.83 -0.26 16.84
CA LYS A 83 12.37 -1.19 17.84
C LYS A 83 13.72 -1.80 17.43
N GLY A 84 14.24 -1.47 16.24
CA GLY A 84 15.46 -2.07 15.72
C GLY A 84 15.34 -3.55 15.39
N GLU A 85 14.12 -4.07 15.26
CA GLU A 85 13.85 -5.48 15.01
C GLU A 85 13.91 -5.83 13.52
N LEU A 86 13.88 -4.83 12.65
CA LEU A 86 14.10 -4.99 11.21
C LEU A 86 14.92 -3.84 10.62
N ARG A 87 15.44 -4.10 9.42
CA ARG A 87 16.08 -3.11 8.57
C ARG A 87 15.31 -3.04 7.24
N ILE A 88 15.04 -1.81 6.78
CA ILE A 88 14.37 -1.58 5.50
C ILE A 88 15.37 -1.81 4.36
N LEU A 89 15.04 -2.72 3.44
CA LEU A 89 15.78 -2.98 2.21
C LEU A 89 15.21 -2.20 1.02
N ALA A 90 13.88 -2.04 0.99
CA ALA A 90 13.16 -1.24 0.02
C ALA A 90 11.98 -0.55 0.71
N ASP A 91 11.70 0.68 0.34
CA ASP A 91 10.65 1.49 0.96
C ASP A 91 9.75 2.10 -0.13
N THR A 92 8.43 1.97 0.04
CA THR A 92 7.42 2.59 -0.82
C THR A 92 6.46 3.49 -0.03
N ARG A 93 6.79 3.81 1.22
CA ARG A 93 5.94 4.59 2.13
C ARG A 93 5.89 6.07 1.80
N THR A 94 6.89 6.61 1.12
CA THR A 94 6.89 7.99 0.65
C THR A 94 6.59 8.05 -0.85
N LEU A 95 6.04 9.16 -1.31
CA LEU A 95 5.74 9.38 -2.73
C LEU A 95 7.01 9.19 -3.58
N SER A 96 8.14 9.80 -3.18
CA SER A 96 9.38 9.73 -3.95
C SER A 96 9.98 8.32 -4.00
N SER A 97 9.92 7.56 -2.90
CA SER A 97 10.43 6.18 -2.88
C SER A 97 9.53 5.24 -3.68
N SER A 98 8.21 5.44 -3.63
CA SER A 98 7.24 4.74 -4.46
C SER A 98 7.47 5.03 -5.95
N GLN A 99 7.65 6.30 -6.33
CA GLN A 99 7.95 6.68 -7.71
C GLN A 99 9.24 6.04 -8.23
N ARG A 100 10.28 5.96 -7.42
CA ARG A 100 11.53 5.26 -7.79
C ARG A 100 11.31 3.76 -8.02
N MET A 101 10.51 3.13 -7.16
CA MET A 101 10.20 1.70 -7.27
C MET A 101 9.41 1.37 -8.53
N PHE A 102 8.40 2.16 -8.87
CA PHE A 102 7.44 1.85 -9.94
C PHE A 102 7.69 2.62 -11.24
N GLY A 103 8.65 3.54 -11.24
CA GLY A 103 8.97 4.37 -12.41
C GLY A 103 7.93 5.47 -12.68
N GLY A 104 7.20 5.92 -11.64
CA GLY A 104 6.18 6.96 -11.71
C GLY A 104 5.23 6.92 -10.52
N VAL A 105 4.27 7.82 -10.49
CA VAL A 105 3.20 7.81 -9.47
C VAL A 105 2.43 6.49 -9.58
N MET A 106 2.27 5.81 -8.46
CA MET A 106 1.59 4.51 -8.39
C MET A 106 0.28 4.63 -7.65
N VAL A 107 -0.82 4.23 -8.29
CA VAL A 107 -2.11 4.07 -7.61
C VAL A 107 -2.08 2.78 -6.76
N SER A 108 -2.64 2.86 -5.55
CA SER A 108 -2.66 1.73 -4.61
C SER A 108 -4.10 1.45 -4.16
N ALA A 109 -4.54 2.03 -3.06
CA ALA A 109 -5.90 1.84 -2.57
C ALA A 109 -6.90 2.71 -3.34
N CYS A 110 -8.05 2.12 -3.68
CA CYS A 110 -9.14 2.84 -4.35
C CYS A 110 -10.51 2.30 -3.93
N LEU A 111 -11.53 3.11 -4.09
CA LEU A 111 -12.91 2.64 -4.06
C LEU A 111 -13.21 1.93 -5.38
N PHE A 112 -13.74 0.72 -5.32
CA PHE A 112 -14.15 -0.02 -6.52
C PHE A 112 -15.54 -0.65 -6.35
N ALA A 113 -16.24 -0.82 -7.47
CA ALA A 113 -17.54 -1.47 -7.51
C ALA A 113 -17.76 -2.13 -8.88
N LYS A 114 -18.75 -3.01 -8.97
CA LYS A 114 -19.22 -3.56 -10.26
C LYS A 114 -19.94 -2.48 -11.05
N ASP A 115 -19.87 -2.51 -12.38
CA ASP A 115 -20.55 -1.55 -13.26
C ASP A 115 -22.05 -1.46 -13.00
N ASP A 116 -22.69 -2.59 -12.80
CA ASP A 116 -24.11 -2.65 -12.44
C ASP A 116 -24.43 -1.89 -11.15
N PHE A 117 -23.55 -1.98 -10.15
CA PHE A 117 -23.71 -1.25 -8.90
C PHE A 117 -23.58 0.26 -9.13
N LEU A 118 -22.61 0.69 -9.92
CA LEU A 118 -22.42 2.09 -10.28
C LEU A 118 -23.69 2.66 -10.93
N LYS A 119 -24.31 1.91 -11.85
CA LYS A 119 -25.54 2.33 -12.55
C LYS A 119 -26.76 2.33 -11.64
N LYS A 120 -26.95 1.28 -10.84
CA LYS A 120 -28.16 1.08 -10.01
C LYS A 120 -28.13 1.84 -8.69
N ARG A 121 -26.95 2.21 -8.20
CA ARG A 121 -26.70 2.81 -6.88
C ARG A 121 -25.80 4.05 -6.95
N ALA A 122 -25.93 4.84 -8.01
CA ALA A 122 -25.08 6.02 -8.25
C ALA A 122 -25.09 7.01 -7.06
N GLU A 123 -26.21 7.20 -6.38
CA GLU A 123 -26.32 8.05 -5.20
C GLU A 123 -25.48 7.51 -4.02
N ALA A 124 -25.52 6.21 -3.77
CA ALA A 124 -24.70 5.59 -2.73
C ALA A 124 -23.19 5.74 -3.03
N VAL A 125 -22.79 5.53 -4.30
CA VAL A 125 -21.41 5.74 -4.74
C VAL A 125 -21.00 7.20 -4.57
N GLN A 126 -21.88 8.15 -4.92
CA GLN A 126 -21.65 9.59 -4.75
C GLN A 126 -21.46 9.95 -3.26
N THR A 127 -22.28 9.37 -2.37
CA THR A 127 -22.18 9.60 -0.93
C THR A 127 -20.88 9.05 -0.37
N LEU A 128 -20.48 7.83 -0.73
CA LEU A 128 -19.20 7.22 -0.33
C LEU A 128 -18.02 8.04 -0.84
N THR A 129 -18.03 8.45 -2.11
CA THR A 129 -16.99 9.31 -2.70
C THR A 129 -16.88 10.64 -1.96
N SER A 130 -18.03 11.26 -1.62
CA SER A 130 -18.05 12.49 -0.82
C SER A 130 -17.41 12.29 0.56
N GLY A 131 -17.71 11.19 1.23
CA GLY A 131 -17.10 10.84 2.52
C GLY A 131 -15.58 10.69 2.42
N ILE A 132 -15.11 9.97 1.40
CA ILE A 132 -13.66 9.78 1.16
C ILE A 132 -12.97 11.13 0.89
N LEU A 133 -13.55 11.98 0.05
CA LEU A 133 -12.97 13.30 -0.24
C LEU A 133 -12.93 14.22 0.99
N LYS A 134 -13.96 14.18 1.84
CA LYS A 134 -13.97 14.87 3.12
C LYS A 134 -12.86 14.37 4.03
N ALA A 135 -12.68 13.05 4.12
CA ALA A 135 -11.61 12.44 4.92
C ALA A 135 -10.22 12.81 4.41
N LEU A 136 -9.99 12.78 3.09
CA LEU A 136 -8.73 13.21 2.48
C LEU A 136 -8.43 14.69 2.76
N ASN A 137 -9.43 15.57 2.64
CA ASN A 137 -9.26 16.98 2.96
C ASN A 137 -8.99 17.23 4.43
N TRP A 138 -9.72 16.53 5.31
CA TRP A 138 -9.47 16.59 6.75
C TRP A 138 -8.05 16.11 7.10
N LEU A 139 -7.61 15.01 6.51
CA LEU A 139 -6.30 14.43 6.77
C LEU A 139 -5.13 15.39 6.43
N LYS A 140 -5.31 16.30 5.46
CA LYS A 140 -4.29 17.30 5.12
C LYS A 140 -3.95 18.25 6.28
N THR A 141 -4.91 18.57 7.12
CA THR A 141 -4.80 19.59 8.16
C THR A 141 -4.96 19.04 9.57
N ALA A 142 -5.42 17.79 9.71
CA ALA A 142 -5.64 17.16 11.00
C ALA A 142 -4.35 17.06 11.81
N GLY A 143 -4.38 17.62 13.01
CA GLY A 143 -3.29 17.52 13.97
C GLY A 143 -3.28 16.17 14.72
N PRO A 144 -2.23 15.90 15.49
CA PRO A 144 -2.12 14.67 16.28
C PRO A 144 -3.33 14.41 17.19
N SER A 145 -3.82 15.43 17.85
CA SER A 145 -4.99 15.34 18.74
C SER A 145 -6.26 14.95 17.99
N ASP A 146 -6.46 15.50 16.78
CA ASP A 146 -7.65 15.22 15.97
C ASP A 146 -7.63 13.78 15.48
N ILE A 147 -6.45 13.31 15.02
CA ILE A 147 -6.25 11.95 14.57
C ILE A 147 -6.55 10.96 15.71
N LEU A 148 -5.99 11.18 16.89
CA LEU A 148 -6.21 10.28 18.04
C LEU A 148 -7.65 10.25 18.54
N LYS A 149 -8.43 11.31 18.35
CA LYS A 149 -9.87 11.33 18.66
C LYS A 149 -10.69 10.51 17.69
N MET A 150 -10.26 10.45 16.41
CA MET A 150 -11.02 9.80 15.35
C MET A 150 -10.67 8.32 15.16
N ILE A 151 -9.42 7.94 15.43
CA ILE A 151 -8.94 6.58 15.20
C ILE A 151 -9.17 5.71 16.44
N PRO A 152 -9.85 4.56 16.32
CA PRO A 152 -10.07 3.64 17.43
C PRO A 152 -8.74 3.12 18.02
N SER A 153 -8.73 2.94 19.35
CA SER A 153 -7.51 2.62 20.11
C SER A 153 -6.84 1.30 19.70
N ASN A 154 -7.60 0.35 19.16
CA ASN A 154 -7.06 -0.93 18.69
C ASN A 154 -6.10 -0.80 17.48
N TYR A 155 -6.11 0.35 16.79
CA TYR A 155 -5.16 0.62 15.70
C TYR A 155 -3.82 1.17 16.19
N TRP A 156 -3.71 1.64 17.44
CA TRP A 156 -2.50 2.28 17.96
C TRP A 156 -1.39 1.30 18.36
N MET A 157 -1.65 -0.01 18.34
CA MET A 157 -0.71 -1.04 18.79
C MET A 157 -0.17 -0.80 20.22
N GLY A 158 -0.95 -0.13 21.07
CA GLY A 158 -0.57 0.27 22.41
C GLY A 158 0.32 1.52 22.53
N ASP A 159 0.74 2.11 21.39
CA ASP A 159 1.63 3.27 21.35
C ASP A 159 1.10 4.36 20.41
N ARG A 160 0.50 5.41 20.98
CA ARG A 160 -0.07 6.54 20.24
C ARG A 160 0.97 7.34 19.46
N ALA A 161 2.14 7.56 20.07
CA ALA A 161 3.20 8.35 19.47
C ALA A 161 3.78 7.64 18.24
N LEU A 162 3.97 6.35 18.36
CA LEU A 162 4.42 5.50 17.24
C LEU A 162 3.40 5.47 16.10
N TYR A 163 2.11 5.32 16.41
CA TYR A 163 1.05 5.37 15.40
C TYR A 163 1.06 6.70 14.63
N LEU A 164 1.14 7.82 15.34
CA LEU A 164 1.21 9.16 14.73
C LEU A 164 2.46 9.33 13.86
N SER A 165 3.61 8.85 14.33
CA SER A 165 4.86 8.89 13.57
C SER A 165 4.78 8.04 12.28
N ALA A 166 4.16 6.86 12.36
CA ALA A 166 3.91 6.03 11.18
C ALA A 166 2.98 6.73 10.17
N LEU A 167 1.90 7.34 10.64
CA LEU A 167 0.97 8.08 9.79
C LEU A 167 1.63 9.29 9.13
N GLU A 168 2.42 10.05 9.86
CA GLU A 168 3.14 11.21 9.33
C GLU A 168 4.09 10.81 8.19
N LYS A 169 4.78 9.67 8.32
CA LYS A 169 5.69 9.15 7.30
C LYS A 169 4.98 8.86 5.97
N VAL A 170 3.71 8.45 6.01
CA VAL A 170 2.93 8.08 4.81
C VAL A 170 1.93 9.16 4.37
N ARG A 171 1.81 10.25 5.10
CA ARG A 171 0.78 11.28 4.87
C ARG A 171 0.80 11.81 3.43
N ASP A 172 1.97 12.08 2.88
CA ASP A 172 2.14 12.61 1.51
C ASP A 172 1.81 11.60 0.41
N SER A 173 1.64 10.32 0.75
CA SER A 173 1.25 9.29 -0.21
C SER A 173 -0.27 9.21 -0.44
N TYR A 174 -1.06 9.87 0.40
CA TYR A 174 -2.50 9.96 0.18
C TYR A 174 -2.84 10.90 -0.97
N SER A 175 -3.87 10.54 -1.74
CA SER A 175 -4.33 11.37 -2.86
C SER A 175 -4.73 12.76 -2.40
N ILE A 176 -4.26 13.78 -3.11
CA ILE A 176 -4.58 15.18 -2.82
C ILE A 176 -6.06 15.47 -3.09
N ASP A 177 -6.64 14.83 -4.07
CA ASP A 177 -7.95 15.20 -4.60
C ASP A 177 -8.89 14.02 -4.92
N GLY A 178 -8.44 12.79 -4.61
CA GLY A 178 -9.20 11.56 -4.82
C GLY A 178 -9.35 11.14 -6.29
N SER A 179 -8.71 11.84 -7.23
CA SER A 179 -8.80 11.52 -8.65
C SER A 179 -7.71 10.54 -9.09
N PHE A 180 -8.04 9.72 -10.09
CA PHE A 180 -7.04 8.99 -10.86
C PHE A 180 -6.42 9.90 -11.91
N SER A 181 -5.09 10.01 -11.94
CA SER A 181 -4.38 10.60 -13.07
C SER A 181 -4.06 9.50 -14.10
N ARG A 182 -3.99 9.91 -15.37
CA ARG A 182 -3.62 8.99 -16.45
C ARG A 182 -2.25 8.37 -16.20
N ASP A 183 -1.25 9.19 -15.88
CA ASP A 183 0.13 8.74 -15.64
C ASP A 183 0.24 7.72 -14.51
N ALA A 184 -0.56 7.89 -13.44
CA ALA A 184 -0.57 6.95 -12.32
C ALA A 184 -1.18 5.59 -12.71
N LEU A 185 -2.21 5.60 -13.54
CA LEU A 185 -2.81 4.38 -14.09
C LEU A 185 -1.87 3.69 -15.08
N GLU A 186 -1.17 4.47 -15.91
CA GLU A 186 -0.13 3.94 -16.82
C GLU A 186 1.00 3.28 -16.06
N THR A 187 1.44 3.89 -14.97
CA THR A 187 2.47 3.31 -14.09
C THR A 187 2.00 1.99 -13.50
N ALA A 188 0.78 1.95 -12.93
CA ALA A 188 0.21 0.73 -12.38
C ALA A 188 0.07 -0.38 -13.44
N TRP A 189 -0.37 -0.02 -14.64
CA TRP A 189 -0.49 -0.94 -15.75
C TRP A 189 0.87 -1.52 -16.17
N ARG A 190 1.89 -0.67 -16.40
CA ARG A 190 3.25 -1.11 -16.74
C ARG A 190 3.85 -2.03 -15.68
N ALA A 191 3.72 -1.65 -14.42
CA ALA A 191 4.21 -2.45 -13.31
C ALA A 191 3.52 -3.82 -13.24
N ARG A 192 2.23 -3.91 -13.60
CA ARG A 192 1.46 -5.15 -13.64
C ARG A 192 1.76 -5.98 -14.89
N ALA A 193 1.82 -5.34 -16.05
CA ALA A 193 2.03 -6.01 -17.35
C ALA A 193 3.38 -6.74 -17.44
N SER A 194 4.39 -6.29 -16.72
CA SER A 194 5.69 -6.97 -16.61
C SER A 194 5.61 -8.41 -16.05
N ARG A 195 4.45 -8.82 -15.53
CA ARG A 195 4.22 -10.15 -14.93
C ARG A 195 3.33 -11.07 -15.75
N VAL A 196 2.52 -10.54 -16.67
CA VAL A 196 1.47 -11.30 -17.34
C VAL A 196 1.72 -11.23 -18.83
N THR A 197 2.38 -12.25 -19.38
CA THR A 197 2.69 -12.37 -20.80
C THR A 197 1.46 -12.36 -21.71
N THR A 198 0.28 -12.64 -21.14
CA THR A 198 -1.01 -12.66 -21.86
C THR A 198 -1.74 -11.32 -21.84
N VAL A 199 -1.35 -10.36 -21.01
CA VAL A 199 -1.97 -9.03 -20.98
C VAL A 199 -1.27 -8.14 -22.00
N ARG A 200 -1.75 -8.18 -23.26
CA ARG A 200 -1.43 -7.12 -24.22
C ARG A 200 -1.96 -5.80 -23.65
N ALA A 201 -1.12 -4.77 -23.67
CA ALA A 201 -1.51 -3.44 -23.25
C ALA A 201 -2.72 -2.97 -24.09
N ASN A 202 -3.90 -3.04 -23.52
CA ASN A 202 -5.12 -2.52 -24.11
C ASN A 202 -5.53 -1.28 -23.33
N TRP A 203 -5.11 -0.12 -23.79
CA TRP A 203 -5.44 1.17 -23.24
C TRP A 203 -6.94 1.41 -23.11
N THR A 204 -7.70 1.00 -24.12
CA THR A 204 -9.15 1.13 -24.12
C THR A 204 -9.77 0.38 -22.92
N ALA A 205 -9.26 -0.82 -22.61
CA ALA A 205 -9.73 -1.57 -21.45
C ALA A 205 -9.37 -0.89 -20.13
N LEU A 206 -8.20 -0.25 -20.04
CA LEU A 206 -7.80 0.52 -18.85
C LEU A 206 -8.68 1.75 -18.69
N GLU A 207 -8.92 2.52 -19.75
CA GLU A 207 -9.79 3.71 -19.72
C GLU A 207 -11.23 3.37 -19.32
N GLN A 208 -11.71 2.19 -19.67
CA GLN A 208 -13.03 1.69 -19.26
C GLN A 208 -13.08 1.15 -17.83
N SER A 209 -11.92 0.92 -17.19
CA SER A 209 -11.85 0.30 -15.86
C SER A 209 -11.95 1.30 -14.70
N TYR A 210 -11.99 2.60 -14.97
CA TYR A 210 -12.07 3.61 -13.92
C TYR A 210 -12.95 4.79 -14.34
N THR A 211 -13.40 5.56 -13.35
CA THR A 211 -14.11 6.82 -13.58
C THR A 211 -13.75 7.86 -12.52
N ASN A 212 -13.63 9.11 -12.95
CA ASN A 212 -13.51 10.29 -12.09
C ASN A 212 -14.82 11.07 -11.97
N GLU A 213 -15.93 10.60 -12.55
CA GLU A 213 -17.18 11.35 -12.62
C GLU A 213 -17.74 11.67 -11.23
N PHE A 214 -17.73 10.70 -10.32
CA PHE A 214 -18.21 10.90 -8.95
C PHE A 214 -17.37 11.94 -8.19
N VAL A 215 -16.05 11.93 -8.37
CA VAL A 215 -15.14 12.93 -7.79
C VAL A 215 -15.43 14.31 -8.37
N LYS A 216 -15.59 14.44 -9.69
CA LYS A 216 -15.94 15.70 -10.36
C LYS A 216 -17.26 16.25 -9.86
N ALA A 217 -18.28 15.40 -9.70
CA ALA A 217 -19.60 15.79 -9.21
C ALA A 217 -19.56 16.31 -7.75
N VAL A 218 -18.75 15.69 -6.87
CA VAL A 218 -18.55 16.21 -5.50
C VAL A 218 -17.87 17.56 -5.53
N LYS A 219 -16.79 17.71 -6.30
CA LYS A 219 -16.06 18.98 -6.40
C LYS A 219 -16.94 20.10 -6.91
N LYS A 220 -17.77 19.85 -7.91
CA LYS A 220 -18.72 20.83 -8.45
C LYS A 220 -19.74 21.29 -7.39
N ARG A 221 -20.28 20.35 -6.58
CA ARG A 221 -21.23 20.70 -5.51
C ARG A 221 -20.60 21.50 -4.37
N ASN A 222 -19.32 21.28 -4.10
CA ASN A 222 -18.61 22.00 -3.03
C ASN A 222 -18.12 23.39 -3.49
N ALA A 223 -18.15 23.69 -4.79
CA ALA A 223 -17.76 24.97 -5.37
C ALA A 223 -18.96 25.91 -5.64
N ALA A 224 -20.19 25.40 -5.56
CA ALA A 224 -21.45 26.15 -5.69
C ALA A 224 -22.00 26.51 -4.31
#